data_3805965c98bc458e0e6423c60a7ec9b5
#
_entry.id   3805965c98bc458e0e6423c60a7ec9b5
#
_cell.length_a   1.000
_cell.length_b   1.000
_cell.length_c   1.000
_cell.angle_alpha   90.00
_cell.angle_beta   90.00
_cell.angle_gamma   90.00
#
_symmetry.space_group_name_H-M   'P 1'
#
loop_
_entity.id
_entity.type
_entity.pdbx_description
1 polymer ?
#
loop_
_entity_poly.entity_id
_entity_poly.type
_entity_poly.pdbx_seq_one_letter_code
_entity_poly.pdbx_strand_id
1 'polypeptide(L)'
;WKTDSDLETFPCWSPDGSKIFYTSAHVPIFANVPDTVRRDNVSKIYKDLHYNVMSISFDAATGKFGTPQMEVDCAALGKSAAVARVSPDGRYLLFTLADYGQFHIWHKSADLYVKDLQTQQVYPLKATNSPDVDSYHTWSSNGRWIVFSSRRDDGSFTRPYIAYFDKNGQGHKAFLLPQAD
;
A
#
# COMPACT_ATOMS: atom_id res chain seq x y z
N TRP A 1 -1.15 -15.47 -13.40
CA TRP A 1 -0.02 -14.56 -13.49
C TRP A 1 0.83 -14.66 -12.24
N LYS A 2 2.10 -14.98 -12.42
CA LYS A 2 3.10 -15.11 -11.36
C LYS A 2 4.48 -14.96 -12.01
N THR A 3 5.41 -14.28 -11.36
CA THR A 3 6.81 -14.26 -11.76
C THR A 3 7.66 -15.08 -10.78
N ASP A 4 8.77 -15.64 -11.25
CA ASP A 4 9.65 -16.44 -10.39
C ASP A 4 10.64 -15.60 -9.58
N SER A 5 10.75 -14.30 -9.92
CA SER A 5 11.70 -13.37 -9.34
C SER A 5 11.07 -12.20 -8.57
N ASP A 6 9.74 -12.12 -8.53
CA ASP A 6 9.06 -11.03 -7.85
C ASP A 6 8.28 -11.54 -6.62
N LEU A 7 8.19 -10.69 -5.61
CA LEU A 7 7.36 -10.90 -4.43
C LEU A 7 6.13 -10.01 -4.55
N GLU A 8 5.01 -10.58 -4.99
CA GLU A 8 3.74 -9.86 -5.14
C GLU A 8 2.86 -10.01 -3.89
N THR A 9 2.25 -8.91 -3.44
CA THR A 9 1.47 -8.91 -2.19
C THR A 9 0.42 -7.80 -2.15
N PHE A 10 -0.52 -7.91 -1.21
CA PHE A 10 -1.61 -6.96 -0.96
C PHE A 10 -2.45 -6.61 -2.19
N PRO A 11 -3.01 -7.59 -2.91
CA PRO A 11 -3.85 -7.30 -4.06
C PRO A 11 -5.15 -6.58 -3.66
N CYS A 12 -5.60 -5.68 -4.52
CA CYS A 12 -6.86 -4.96 -4.39
C CYS A 12 -7.48 -4.75 -5.76
N TRP A 13 -8.73 -5.16 -5.94
CA TRP A 13 -9.48 -4.89 -7.16
C TRP A 13 -9.85 -3.41 -7.29
N SER A 14 -9.83 -2.90 -8.52
CA SER A 14 -10.54 -1.66 -8.83
C SER A 14 -12.05 -1.87 -8.65
N PRO A 15 -12.82 -0.81 -8.32
CA PRO A 15 -14.27 -0.93 -8.08
C PRO A 15 -15.05 -1.49 -9.28
N ASP A 16 -14.58 -1.25 -10.49
CA ASP A 16 -15.16 -1.74 -11.74
C ASP A 16 -14.71 -3.16 -12.14
N GLY A 17 -13.80 -3.77 -11.36
CA GLY A 17 -13.25 -5.10 -11.63
C GLY A 17 -12.32 -5.20 -12.85
N SER A 18 -11.90 -4.07 -13.44
CA SER A 18 -11.06 -4.05 -14.64
C SER A 18 -9.56 -4.13 -14.37
N LYS A 19 -9.14 -3.92 -13.09
CA LYS A 19 -7.73 -3.93 -12.68
C LYS A 19 -7.55 -4.54 -11.30
N ILE A 20 -6.36 -5.10 -11.07
CA ILE A 20 -5.84 -5.40 -9.75
C ILE A 20 -4.66 -4.48 -9.49
N PHE A 21 -4.68 -3.76 -8.36
CA PHE A 21 -3.53 -3.06 -7.81
C PHE A 21 -2.86 -3.95 -6.76
N TYR A 22 -1.54 -3.91 -6.68
CA TYR A 22 -0.76 -4.74 -5.75
C TYR A 22 0.60 -4.09 -5.50
N THR A 23 1.36 -4.63 -4.56
CA THR A 23 2.75 -4.24 -4.37
C THR A 23 3.68 -5.35 -4.77
N SER A 24 4.83 -5.01 -5.39
CA SER A 24 5.79 -5.99 -5.89
C SER A 24 7.23 -5.51 -5.70
N ALA A 25 8.08 -6.43 -5.24
CA ALA A 25 9.52 -6.23 -5.17
C ALA A 25 10.23 -7.24 -6.09
N HIS A 26 11.13 -6.76 -6.94
CA HIS A 26 11.95 -7.60 -7.80
C HIS A 26 13.14 -8.15 -7.04
N VAL A 27 13.26 -9.48 -6.98
CA VAL A 27 14.32 -10.17 -6.24
C VAL A 27 14.95 -11.26 -7.12
N PRO A 28 15.84 -10.89 -8.06
CA PRO A 28 16.39 -11.80 -9.07
C PRO A 28 17.07 -13.04 -8.50
N ILE A 29 17.63 -12.95 -7.29
CA ILE A 29 18.28 -14.09 -6.64
C ILE A 29 17.33 -15.24 -6.28
N PHE A 30 16.00 -15.01 -6.39
CA PHE A 30 15.01 -16.05 -6.11
C PHE A 30 14.54 -16.81 -7.35
N ALA A 31 14.97 -16.39 -8.54
CA ALA A 31 14.67 -17.14 -9.76
C ALA A 31 15.21 -18.57 -9.65
N ASN A 32 14.33 -19.56 -9.89
CA ASN A 32 14.67 -20.99 -9.83
C ASN A 32 15.13 -21.53 -8.46
N VAL A 33 14.81 -20.86 -7.37
CA VAL A 33 15.14 -21.31 -6.00
C VAL A 33 13.88 -21.92 -5.32
N PRO A 34 14.00 -23.06 -4.63
CA PRO A 34 12.89 -23.64 -3.87
C PRO A 34 12.29 -22.66 -2.85
N ASP A 35 10.97 -22.74 -2.62
CA ASP A 35 10.24 -21.84 -1.73
C ASP A 35 10.77 -21.82 -0.28
N THR A 36 11.31 -22.92 0.20
CA THR A 36 11.96 -23.00 1.53
C THR A 36 13.18 -22.11 1.61
N VAL A 37 14.04 -22.14 0.57
CA VAL A 37 15.27 -21.34 0.50
C VAL A 37 14.93 -19.85 0.28
N ARG A 38 13.86 -19.55 -0.51
CA ARG A 38 13.35 -18.18 -0.68
C ARG A 38 12.99 -17.56 0.66
N ARG A 39 12.22 -18.28 1.49
CA ARG A 39 11.76 -17.82 2.81
C ARG A 39 12.92 -17.44 3.73
N ASP A 40 13.93 -18.31 3.80
CA ASP A 40 15.10 -18.07 4.63
C ASP A 40 15.95 -16.89 4.15
N ASN A 41 16.00 -16.64 2.84
CA ASN A 41 16.74 -15.54 2.25
C ASN A 41 16.01 -14.21 2.37
N VAL A 42 14.68 -14.17 2.28
CA VAL A 42 13.90 -12.92 2.46
C VAL A 42 14.19 -12.26 3.80
N SER A 43 14.28 -13.05 4.88
CA SER A 43 14.58 -12.52 6.21
C SER A 43 15.95 -11.84 6.29
N LYS A 44 16.92 -12.32 5.53
CA LYS A 44 18.30 -11.77 5.51
C LYS A 44 18.40 -10.46 4.73
N ILE A 45 17.60 -10.30 3.68
CA ILE A 45 17.59 -9.11 2.80
C ILE A 45 16.42 -8.19 3.05
N TYR A 46 15.67 -8.38 4.13
CA TYR A 46 14.42 -7.67 4.39
C TYR A 46 14.56 -6.14 4.33
N LYS A 47 15.69 -5.61 4.81
CA LYS A 47 15.97 -4.16 4.80
C LYS A 47 16.32 -3.62 3.41
N ASP A 48 16.69 -4.49 2.49
CA ASP A 48 17.03 -4.14 1.10
C ASP A 48 15.85 -4.31 0.16
N LEU A 49 14.70 -4.78 0.68
CA LEU A 49 13.49 -4.97 -0.12
C LEU A 49 12.73 -3.66 -0.26
N HIS A 50 12.53 -3.25 -1.49
CA HIS A 50 11.71 -2.09 -1.85
C HIS A 50 10.58 -2.52 -2.77
N TYR A 51 9.35 -2.40 -2.28
CA TYR A 51 8.15 -2.76 -3.03
C TYR A 51 7.61 -1.55 -3.77
N ASN A 52 7.35 -1.71 -5.05
CA ASN A 52 6.67 -0.75 -5.90
C ASN A 52 5.17 -0.97 -5.89
N VAL A 53 4.39 0.07 -6.22
CA VAL A 53 2.96 -0.07 -6.48
C VAL A 53 2.78 -0.40 -7.95
N MET A 54 2.08 -1.51 -8.21
CA MET A 54 1.84 -2.06 -9.53
C MET A 54 0.35 -2.17 -9.81
N SER A 55 0.00 -2.28 -11.09
CA SER A 55 -1.34 -2.70 -11.52
C SER A 55 -1.26 -3.71 -12.66
N ILE A 56 -2.33 -4.47 -12.83
CA ILE A 56 -2.53 -5.35 -13.97
C ILE A 56 -4.00 -5.29 -14.39
N SER A 57 -4.26 -5.11 -15.67
CA SER A 57 -5.62 -5.13 -16.20
C SER A 57 -6.19 -6.55 -16.23
N PHE A 58 -7.49 -6.65 -16.11
CA PHE A 58 -8.24 -7.90 -16.22
C PHE A 58 -9.43 -7.71 -17.15
N ASP A 59 -9.55 -8.60 -18.12
CA ASP A 59 -10.69 -8.67 -19.01
C ASP A 59 -11.65 -9.77 -18.54
N ALA A 60 -12.77 -9.37 -17.95
CA ALA A 60 -13.77 -10.29 -17.42
C ALA A 60 -14.46 -11.14 -18.51
N ALA A 61 -14.53 -10.66 -19.75
CA ALA A 61 -15.16 -11.40 -20.85
C ALA A 61 -14.30 -12.59 -21.33
N THR A 62 -12.98 -12.44 -21.27
CA THR A 62 -12.03 -13.49 -21.71
C THR A 62 -11.32 -14.19 -20.55
N GLY A 63 -11.44 -13.67 -19.31
CA GLY A 63 -10.72 -14.16 -18.14
C GLY A 63 -9.21 -13.91 -18.19
N LYS A 64 -8.74 -13.00 -19.04
CA LYS A 64 -7.31 -12.77 -19.27
C LYS A 64 -6.77 -11.56 -18.53
N PHE A 65 -5.55 -11.68 -18.04
CA PHE A 65 -4.75 -10.57 -17.51
C PHE A 65 -3.94 -9.92 -18.64
N GLY A 66 -3.75 -8.60 -18.51
CA GLY A 66 -2.84 -7.85 -19.36
C GLY A 66 -1.38 -7.92 -18.90
N THR A 67 -0.61 -6.90 -19.24
CA THR A 67 0.79 -6.76 -18.80
C THR A 67 0.84 -5.91 -17.53
N PRO A 68 1.66 -6.30 -16.53
CA PRO A 68 1.92 -5.47 -15.35
C PRO A 68 2.41 -4.07 -15.70
N GLN A 69 1.89 -3.07 -14.99
CA GLN A 69 2.26 -1.67 -15.14
C GLN A 69 2.77 -1.11 -13.82
N MET A 70 3.83 -0.31 -13.87
CA MET A 70 4.34 0.44 -12.73
C MET A 70 3.43 1.63 -12.46
N GLU A 71 2.79 1.65 -11.29
CA GLU A 71 1.98 2.79 -10.86
C GLU A 71 2.80 3.80 -10.07
N VAL A 72 3.65 3.34 -9.16
CA VAL A 72 4.58 4.18 -8.40
C VAL A 72 5.90 3.43 -8.23
N ASP A 73 7.00 4.02 -8.71
CA ASP A 73 8.35 3.51 -8.51
C ASP A 73 8.89 3.96 -7.15
N CYS A 74 8.54 3.20 -6.12
CA CYS A 74 8.94 3.48 -4.75
C CYS A 74 10.41 3.13 -4.49
N ALA A 75 10.93 2.12 -5.19
CA ALA A 75 12.32 1.71 -5.10
C ALA A 75 13.27 2.82 -5.57
N ALA A 76 12.94 3.53 -6.66
CA ALA A 76 13.69 4.69 -7.12
C ALA A 76 13.70 5.85 -6.11
N LEU A 77 12.70 5.92 -5.22
CA LEU A 77 12.62 6.90 -4.13
C LEU A 77 13.34 6.43 -2.85
N GLY A 78 13.97 5.24 -2.86
CA GLY A 78 14.55 4.61 -1.67
C GLY A 78 13.48 4.25 -0.62
N LYS A 79 12.25 3.95 -1.07
CA LYS A 79 11.09 3.63 -0.23
C LYS A 79 10.48 2.29 -0.63
N SER A 80 9.59 1.82 0.22
CA SER A 80 8.85 0.57 0.02
C SER A 80 7.36 0.81 0.26
N ALA A 81 6.52 0.33 -0.65
CA ALA A 81 5.07 0.44 -0.54
C ALA A 81 4.42 -0.81 0.04
N ALA A 82 3.29 -0.62 0.73
CA ALA A 82 2.42 -1.71 1.15
C ALA A 82 0.94 -1.32 1.12
N VAL A 83 0.07 -2.33 1.09
CA VAL A 83 -1.38 -2.20 1.31
C VAL A 83 -2.04 -1.20 0.35
N ALA A 84 -1.88 -1.38 -0.96
CA ALA A 84 -2.57 -0.56 -1.95
C ALA A 84 -4.10 -0.76 -1.86
N ARG A 85 -4.89 0.33 -1.80
CA ARG A 85 -6.35 0.33 -1.73
C ARG A 85 -6.95 1.43 -2.60
N VAL A 86 -7.77 1.06 -3.56
CA VAL A 86 -8.48 2.01 -4.43
C VAL A 86 -9.70 2.56 -3.71
N SER A 87 -9.95 3.87 -3.84
CA SER A 87 -11.19 4.49 -3.35
C SER A 87 -12.41 3.95 -4.09
N PRO A 88 -13.62 3.94 -3.46
CA PRO A 88 -14.83 3.40 -4.08
C PRO A 88 -15.24 4.05 -5.40
N ASP A 89 -14.84 5.30 -5.63
CA ASP A 89 -15.06 6.01 -6.89
C ASP A 89 -14.00 5.72 -7.97
N GLY A 90 -12.99 4.89 -7.65
CA GLY A 90 -11.92 4.51 -8.57
C GLY A 90 -10.87 5.59 -8.83
N ARG A 91 -10.94 6.75 -8.17
CA ARG A 91 -10.08 7.88 -8.47
C ARG A 91 -8.75 7.87 -7.69
N TYR A 92 -8.78 7.49 -6.44
CA TYR A 92 -7.61 7.58 -5.57
C TYR A 92 -7.07 6.21 -5.20
N LEU A 93 -5.76 6.04 -5.26
CA LEU A 93 -5.05 4.87 -4.78
C LEU A 93 -4.30 5.25 -3.50
N LEU A 94 -4.77 4.73 -2.37
CA LEU A 94 -4.18 4.92 -1.05
C LEU A 94 -3.21 3.77 -0.76
N PHE A 95 -2.03 4.08 -0.25
CA PHE A 95 -1.01 3.09 0.12
C PHE A 95 -0.10 3.64 1.22
N THR A 96 0.67 2.78 1.87
CA THR A 96 1.71 3.21 2.81
C THR A 96 3.07 3.22 2.14
N LEU A 97 3.91 4.19 2.50
CA LEU A 97 5.35 4.19 2.21
C LEU A 97 6.13 4.12 3.52
N ALA A 98 7.12 3.24 3.57
CA ALA A 98 8.12 3.14 4.62
C ALA A 98 9.53 3.10 4.00
N ASP A 99 10.57 3.03 4.82
CA ASP A 99 11.94 3.02 4.33
C ASP A 99 12.28 1.73 3.58
N TYR A 100 11.73 0.57 4.00
CA TYR A 100 12.00 -0.73 3.39
C TYR A 100 10.93 -1.76 3.73
N GLY A 101 10.96 -2.90 3.09
CA GLY A 101 10.22 -4.11 3.45
C GLY A 101 8.71 -4.01 3.33
N GLN A 102 8.05 -4.87 4.10
CA GLN A 102 6.59 -5.00 4.22
C GLN A 102 6.21 -4.92 5.71
N PHE A 103 4.96 -5.23 6.06
CA PHE A 103 4.50 -5.19 7.45
C PHE A 103 4.73 -3.84 8.12
N HIS A 104 4.35 -2.78 7.45
CA HIS A 104 4.62 -1.39 7.81
C HIS A 104 4.12 -0.99 9.19
N ILE A 105 3.27 -1.78 9.85
CA ILE A 105 2.86 -1.57 11.25
C ILE A 105 4.04 -1.58 12.24
N TRP A 106 5.17 -2.15 11.83
CA TRP A 106 6.41 -2.19 12.61
C TRP A 106 7.42 -1.10 12.25
N HIS A 107 7.10 -0.29 11.24
CA HIS A 107 7.99 0.73 10.70
C HIS A 107 7.53 2.13 11.12
N LYS A 108 8.27 2.76 12.02
CA LYS A 108 7.98 4.12 12.48
C LYS A 108 7.91 5.15 11.34
N SER A 109 8.64 4.89 10.24
CA SER A 109 8.67 5.74 9.04
C SER A 109 7.50 5.52 8.09
N ALA A 110 6.52 4.68 8.44
CA ALA A 110 5.40 4.37 7.56
C ALA A 110 4.32 5.45 7.61
N ASP A 111 4.10 6.08 6.47
CA ASP A 111 3.12 7.15 6.24
C ASP A 111 2.09 6.76 5.18
N LEU A 112 0.90 7.34 5.26
CA LEU A 112 -0.14 7.23 4.24
C LEU A 112 0.14 8.18 3.08
N TYR A 113 0.11 7.61 1.86
CA TYR A 113 0.27 8.32 0.59
C TYR A 113 -0.91 8.06 -0.33
N VAL A 114 -1.21 9.00 -1.19
CA VAL A 114 -2.24 8.88 -2.22
C VAL A 114 -1.63 9.14 -3.59
N LYS A 115 -2.02 8.32 -4.57
CA LYS A 115 -1.91 8.65 -6.01
C LYS A 115 -3.29 9.00 -6.52
N ASP A 116 -3.46 10.20 -7.09
CA ASP A 116 -4.63 10.54 -7.89
C ASP A 116 -4.46 9.88 -9.27
N LEU A 117 -5.29 8.89 -9.57
CA LEU A 117 -5.22 8.12 -10.83
C LEU A 117 -5.62 8.94 -12.06
N GLN A 118 -6.30 10.08 -11.89
CA GLN A 118 -6.64 10.99 -12.99
C GLN A 118 -5.47 11.93 -13.32
N THR A 119 -4.86 12.55 -12.31
CA THR A 119 -3.78 13.52 -12.49
C THR A 119 -2.39 12.90 -12.45
N GLN A 120 -2.28 11.64 -12.02
CA GLN A 120 -1.04 10.89 -11.79
C GLN A 120 -0.14 11.46 -10.67
N GLN A 121 -0.61 12.44 -9.91
CA GLN A 121 0.13 13.00 -8.79
C GLN A 121 0.17 12.04 -7.60
N VAL A 122 1.35 11.95 -6.97
CA VAL A 122 1.58 11.16 -5.75
C VAL A 122 1.96 12.13 -4.62
N TYR A 123 1.29 12.03 -3.49
CA TYR A 123 1.52 12.94 -2.35
C TYR A 123 1.20 12.28 -1.00
N PRO A 124 1.88 12.70 0.09
CA PRO A 124 1.58 12.25 1.44
C PRO A 124 0.31 12.92 1.99
N LEU A 125 -0.42 12.21 2.84
CA LEU A 125 -1.54 12.78 3.61
C LEU A 125 -1.02 13.50 4.87
N LYS A 126 -0.31 14.62 4.69
CA LYS A 126 0.43 15.32 5.75
C LYS A 126 -0.38 15.65 6.99
N ALA A 127 -1.66 16.04 6.84
CA ALA A 127 -2.52 16.38 7.98
C ALA A 127 -3.06 15.14 8.71
N THR A 128 -3.03 13.97 8.04
CA THR A 128 -3.48 12.69 8.58
C THR A 128 -2.35 11.94 9.26
N ASN A 129 -1.15 11.98 8.66
CA ASN A 129 0.05 11.29 9.15
C ASN A 129 0.56 11.86 10.48
N SER A 130 1.34 11.07 11.18
CA SER A 130 1.93 11.37 12.48
C SER A 130 3.44 11.11 12.50
N PRO A 131 4.17 11.46 13.57
CA PRO A 131 5.59 11.10 13.71
C PRO A 131 5.85 9.61 13.97
N ASP A 132 4.81 8.79 14.09
CA ASP A 132 4.90 7.33 14.25
C ASP A 132 4.11 6.64 13.14
N VAL A 133 4.13 5.30 13.11
CA VAL A 133 3.52 4.50 12.06
C VAL A 133 2.05 4.84 11.82
N ASP A 134 1.70 5.02 10.54
CA ASP A 134 0.35 5.13 10.02
C ASP A 134 0.20 4.15 8.84
N SER A 135 -0.57 3.05 9.04
CA SER A 135 -0.63 1.95 8.07
C SER A 135 -1.91 1.13 8.17
N TYR A 136 -2.01 0.04 7.38
CA TYR A 136 -3.16 -0.89 7.38
C TYR A 136 -4.50 -0.17 7.26
N HIS A 137 -4.59 0.68 6.26
CA HIS A 137 -5.73 1.54 5.97
C HIS A 137 -6.82 0.85 5.16
N THR A 138 -8.03 1.39 5.26
CA THR A 138 -9.17 1.06 4.41
C THR A 138 -10.05 2.29 4.18
N TRP A 139 -10.82 2.28 3.09
CA TRP A 139 -11.79 3.29 2.76
C TRP A 139 -13.17 2.96 3.35
N SER A 140 -13.91 3.99 3.74
CA SER A 140 -15.36 3.87 3.89
C SER A 140 -16.02 3.69 2.52
N SER A 141 -17.22 3.09 2.50
CA SER A 141 -17.96 2.84 1.26
C SER A 141 -18.29 4.09 0.43
N ASN A 142 -18.39 5.25 1.08
CA ASN A 142 -18.61 6.53 0.40
C ASN A 142 -17.31 7.26 0.00
N GLY A 143 -16.12 6.67 0.26
CA GLY A 143 -14.82 7.25 -0.09
C GLY A 143 -14.48 8.54 0.66
N ARG A 144 -15.17 8.85 1.78
CA ARG A 144 -14.98 10.09 2.55
C ARG A 144 -14.21 9.91 3.86
N TRP A 145 -14.01 8.68 4.27
CA TRP A 145 -13.29 8.36 5.49
C TRP A 145 -12.24 7.30 5.24
N ILE A 146 -11.13 7.43 5.91
CA ILE A 146 -10.04 6.46 5.95
C ILE A 146 -9.90 6.00 7.39
N VAL A 147 -10.00 4.68 7.62
CA VAL A 147 -9.64 4.06 8.90
C VAL A 147 -8.28 3.41 8.73
N PHE A 148 -7.39 3.57 9.69
CA PHE A 148 -6.04 3.04 9.64
C PHE A 148 -5.50 2.75 11.04
N SER A 149 -4.42 1.99 11.12
CA SER A 149 -3.72 1.66 12.34
C SER A 149 -2.59 2.64 12.60
N SER A 150 -2.46 3.13 13.84
CA SER A 150 -1.39 4.06 14.24
C SER A 150 -0.90 3.77 15.66
N ARG A 151 0.36 4.10 15.95
CA ARG A 151 0.97 4.06 17.27
C ARG A 151 1.28 5.46 17.81
N ARG A 152 0.67 6.50 17.25
CA ARG A 152 0.97 7.92 17.50
C ARG A 152 0.84 8.36 18.95
N ASP A 153 0.09 7.64 19.79
CA ASP A 153 -0.14 8.04 21.18
C ASP A 153 1.05 7.71 22.11
N ASP A 154 1.61 6.51 21.96
CA ASP A 154 2.63 6.01 22.90
C ASP A 154 3.78 5.26 22.21
N GLY A 155 3.75 5.09 20.89
CA GLY A 155 4.77 4.39 20.11
C GLY A 155 4.78 2.86 20.32
N SER A 156 3.84 2.32 21.09
CA SER A 156 3.81 0.91 21.49
C SER A 156 2.53 0.19 21.07
N PHE A 157 1.38 0.70 21.49
CA PHE A 157 0.09 0.09 21.19
C PHE A 157 -0.48 0.60 19.88
N THR A 158 -0.85 -0.35 19.02
CA THR A 158 -1.55 -0.03 17.78
C THR A 158 -3.03 0.21 18.08
N ARG A 159 -3.53 1.38 17.65
CA ARG A 159 -4.94 1.76 17.79
C ARG A 159 -5.53 2.15 16.44
N PRO A 160 -6.84 1.93 16.21
CA PRO A 160 -7.53 2.38 15.00
C PRO A 160 -7.81 3.89 15.06
N TYR A 161 -7.41 4.58 14.02
CA TYR A 161 -7.66 6.00 13.79
C TYR A 161 -8.58 6.19 12.59
N ILE A 162 -9.34 7.25 12.57
CA ILE A 162 -10.17 7.66 11.44
C ILE A 162 -9.87 9.09 11.04
N ALA A 163 -9.80 9.34 9.73
CA ALA A 163 -9.59 10.66 9.15
C ALA A 163 -10.61 10.94 8.05
N TYR A 164 -11.08 12.17 7.96
CA TYR A 164 -11.87 12.63 6.83
C TYR A 164 -10.98 12.82 5.61
N PHE A 165 -11.47 12.36 4.45
CA PHE A 165 -10.86 12.55 3.14
C PHE A 165 -11.82 13.34 2.26
N ASP A 166 -11.43 14.55 1.86
CA ASP A 166 -12.30 15.46 1.15
C ASP A 166 -12.37 15.21 -0.37
N LYS A 167 -13.29 15.90 -1.04
CA LYS A 167 -13.49 15.80 -2.50
C LYS A 167 -12.30 16.30 -3.33
N ASN A 168 -11.39 17.05 -2.72
CA ASN A 168 -10.19 17.56 -3.38
C ASN A 168 -8.98 16.62 -3.21
N GLY A 169 -9.19 15.45 -2.59
CA GLY A 169 -8.14 14.46 -2.36
C GLY A 169 -7.26 14.75 -1.14
N GLN A 170 -7.72 15.58 -0.19
CA GLN A 170 -6.95 15.90 0.99
C GLN A 170 -7.45 15.11 2.20
N GLY A 171 -6.51 14.46 2.90
CA GLY A 171 -6.75 13.89 4.22
C GLY A 171 -6.67 14.97 5.29
N HIS A 172 -7.55 14.89 6.29
CA HIS A 172 -7.61 15.81 7.41
C HIS A 172 -7.04 15.18 8.69
N LYS A 173 -6.97 15.95 9.77
CA LYS A 173 -6.48 15.48 11.07
C LYS A 173 -7.25 14.23 11.51
N ALA A 174 -6.51 13.18 11.82
CA ALA A 174 -7.07 11.95 12.33
C ALA A 174 -7.40 12.03 13.83
N PHE A 175 -8.35 11.23 14.26
CA PHE A 175 -8.70 11.04 15.66
C PHE A 175 -8.91 9.56 15.97
N LEU A 176 -8.71 9.19 17.24
CA LEU A 176 -8.92 7.83 17.72
C LEU A 176 -10.36 7.39 17.48
N LEU A 177 -10.57 6.18 17.01
CA LEU A 177 -11.92 5.64 16.84
C LEU A 177 -12.55 5.43 18.23
N PRO A 178 -13.76 5.99 18.52
CA PRO A 178 -14.29 6.10 19.89
C PRO A 178 -14.52 4.78 20.64
N GLN A 179 -14.59 3.65 20.00
CA GLN A 179 -14.77 2.33 20.64
C GLN A 179 -13.49 1.47 20.62
N ALA A 180 -12.34 2.13 20.65
CA ALA A 180 -11.05 1.43 20.53
C ALA A 180 -10.39 1.11 21.89
N ASP A 181 -11.06 1.34 23.01
CA ASP A 181 -10.59 1.05 24.38
C ASP A 181 -10.93 -0.37 24.82
#